data_318b4688c9bf84c4c43210009359e9df
#
_entry.id   318b4688c9bf84c4c43210009359e9df
#
_cell.length_a   1.000
_cell.length_b   1.000
_cell.length_c   1.000
_cell.angle_alpha   90.00
_cell.angle_beta   90.00
_cell.angle_gamma   90.00
#
_symmetry.space_group_name_H-M   'P 1'
#
loop_
_entity.id
_entity.type
_entity.pdbx_description
1 polymer ?
#
loop_
_entity_poly.entity_id
_entity_poly.type
_entity_poly.pdbx_seq_one_letter_code
_entity_poly.pdbx_strand_id
1 'polypeptide(L)'
;DWFKWLTENSYDIKKPVAEHEGFQYNIKDICINPHVIEYSVEGADNWGWKVMTANTQFGWIWGYSIQKGKHWYDSPAGYPSRYDTLSIFYGNESEAVQDALTCIIGDLEKSAGTKNTKLLLWSAKKKRADIIHPQQELFK
;
A
#
# COMPACT_ATOMS: atom_id res chain seq x y z
N ASP A 1 -27.82 22.96 6.26
CA ASP A 1 -28.12 22.10 5.12
C ASP A 1 -27.23 20.88 5.14
N TRP A 2 -27.85 19.72 5.10
CA TRP A 2 -27.16 18.41 5.07
C TRP A 2 -26.14 18.28 3.94
N PHE A 3 -26.54 18.68 2.73
CA PHE A 3 -25.68 18.66 1.57
C PHE A 3 -24.45 19.54 1.72
N LYS A 4 -24.65 20.73 2.24
CA LYS A 4 -23.57 21.68 2.48
C LYS A 4 -22.60 21.12 3.53
N TRP A 5 -23.14 20.55 4.59
CA TRP A 5 -22.34 19.94 5.64
C TRP A 5 -21.50 18.78 5.10
N LEU A 6 -22.10 17.89 4.29
CA LEU A 6 -21.38 16.78 3.67
C LEU A 6 -20.26 17.29 2.77
N THR A 7 -20.54 18.30 1.96
CA THR A 7 -19.56 18.86 1.04
C THR A 7 -18.39 19.49 1.80
N GLU A 8 -18.68 20.20 2.90
CA GLU A 8 -17.65 20.88 3.68
C GLU A 8 -16.84 19.96 4.58
N ASN A 9 -17.43 18.86 5.05
CA ASN A 9 -16.81 18.02 6.08
C ASN A 9 -16.44 16.60 5.63
N SER A 10 -17.18 16.03 4.68
CA SER A 10 -17.00 14.62 4.31
C SER A 10 -16.12 14.41 3.11
N TYR A 11 -15.89 15.43 2.28
CA TYR A 11 -15.16 15.28 1.05
C TYR A 11 -13.76 15.87 1.06
N ASP A 12 -13.35 16.49 2.17
CA ASP A 12 -11.97 16.95 2.28
C ASP A 12 -11.10 15.81 2.80
N ILE A 13 -10.83 14.86 1.91
CA ILE A 13 -10.02 13.68 2.23
C ILE A 13 -8.55 14.03 2.44
N LYS A 14 -8.13 15.25 2.10
CA LYS A 14 -6.74 15.70 2.28
C LYS A 14 -6.53 16.44 3.59
N LYS A 15 -7.59 16.72 4.33
CA LYS A 15 -7.48 17.45 5.59
C LYS A 15 -7.17 16.51 6.74
N PRO A 16 -6.05 16.70 7.45
CA PRO A 16 -5.75 15.88 8.61
C PRO A 16 -6.63 16.28 9.79
N VAL A 17 -7.22 15.29 10.45
CA VAL A 17 -8.01 15.49 11.68
C VAL A 17 -7.38 14.76 12.88
N ALA A 18 -6.40 13.89 12.64
CA ALA A 18 -5.70 13.18 13.69
C ALA A 18 -4.28 12.88 13.23
N GLU A 19 -3.41 12.61 14.18
CA GLU A 19 -2.00 12.29 13.91
C GLU A 19 -1.50 11.23 14.88
N HIS A 20 -0.62 10.37 14.40
CA HIS A 20 0.10 9.42 15.23
C HIS A 20 1.50 9.20 14.66
N GLU A 21 2.52 9.52 15.43
CA GLU A 21 3.92 9.29 15.04
C GLU A 21 4.28 9.90 13.66
N GLY A 22 3.73 11.07 13.36
CA GLY A 22 3.95 11.75 12.07
C GLY A 22 3.00 11.36 10.97
N PHE A 23 2.24 10.29 11.12
CA PHE A 23 1.22 9.89 10.15
C PHE A 23 -0.08 10.65 10.40
N GLN A 24 -0.62 11.23 9.35
CA GLN A 24 -1.83 12.05 9.41
C GLN A 24 -3.03 11.29 8.85
N TYR A 25 -4.15 11.39 9.55
CA TYR A 25 -5.38 10.67 9.19
C TYR A 25 -6.50 11.66 8.94
N ASN A 26 -7.29 11.39 7.91
CA ASN A 26 -8.44 12.23 7.57
C ASN A 26 -9.69 11.82 8.37
N ILE A 27 -10.81 12.47 8.09
CA ILE A 27 -12.08 12.24 8.80
C ILE A 27 -12.59 10.79 8.62
N LYS A 28 -12.13 10.08 7.59
CA LYS A 28 -12.49 8.67 7.35
C LYS A 28 -11.45 7.72 7.92
N ASP A 29 -10.53 8.22 8.74
CA ASP A 29 -9.45 7.45 9.36
C ASP A 29 -8.46 6.86 8.36
N ILE A 30 -8.39 7.42 7.16
CA ILE A 30 -7.44 7.00 6.13
C ILE A 30 -6.17 7.84 6.26
N CYS A 31 -5.01 7.20 6.20
CA CYS A 31 -3.73 7.91 6.24
C CYS A 31 -3.51 8.66 4.93
N ILE A 32 -3.29 9.97 5.03
CA ILE A 32 -3.08 10.83 3.86
C ILE A 32 -1.62 11.00 3.49
N ASN A 33 -0.70 10.58 4.34
CA ASN A 33 0.74 10.68 4.11
C ASN A 33 1.49 9.39 4.47
N PRO A 34 1.05 8.24 3.93
CA PRO A 34 1.69 6.96 4.26
C PRO A 34 3.13 6.90 3.74
N HIS A 35 3.92 6.00 4.29
CA HIS A 35 5.16 5.62 3.63
C HIS A 35 4.82 4.84 2.37
N VAL A 36 5.58 5.06 1.31
CA VAL A 36 5.32 4.40 0.02
C VAL A 36 6.58 3.68 -0.45
N ILE A 37 6.41 2.41 -0.81
CA ILE A 37 7.42 1.63 -1.51
C ILE A 37 6.78 1.27 -2.85
N GLU A 38 7.48 1.55 -3.95
CA GLU A 38 6.88 1.33 -5.27
C GLU A 38 7.88 0.81 -6.28
N TYR A 39 7.35 0.18 -7.31
CA TYR A 39 8.09 -0.28 -8.47
C TYR A 39 7.29 0.07 -9.72
N SER A 40 7.98 0.59 -10.73
CA SER A 40 7.40 0.87 -12.04
C SER A 40 8.23 0.20 -13.11
N VAL A 41 7.57 -0.41 -14.09
CA VAL A 41 8.25 -1.04 -15.21
C VAL A 41 8.85 0.06 -16.08
N GLU A 42 10.17 0.00 -16.31
CA GLU A 42 10.87 0.97 -17.12
C GLU A 42 10.43 0.89 -18.57
N GLY A 43 10.11 2.04 -19.16
CA GLY A 43 9.67 2.12 -20.55
C GLY A 43 8.25 1.68 -20.80
N ALA A 44 7.50 1.34 -19.78
CA ALA A 44 6.11 0.93 -19.90
C ALA A 44 5.24 1.78 -18.98
N ASP A 45 4.55 2.76 -19.56
CA ASP A 45 3.69 3.64 -18.78
C ASP A 45 2.55 2.86 -18.15
N ASN A 46 2.21 3.22 -16.91
CA ASN A 46 1.07 2.68 -16.20
C ASN A 46 1.19 1.18 -15.85
N TRP A 47 2.41 0.71 -15.61
CA TRP A 47 2.66 -0.63 -15.09
C TRP A 47 3.52 -0.53 -13.83
N GLY A 48 2.93 -0.84 -12.69
CA GLY A 48 3.62 -0.74 -11.42
C GLY A 48 2.82 -1.30 -10.27
N TRP A 49 3.44 -1.32 -9.09
CA TRP A 49 2.75 -1.61 -7.85
C TRP A 49 3.26 -0.65 -6.77
N LYS A 50 2.43 -0.44 -5.76
CA LYS A 50 2.75 0.37 -4.58
C LYS A 50 2.32 -0.35 -3.33
N VAL A 51 3.15 -0.24 -2.29
CA VAL A 51 2.78 -0.61 -0.92
C VAL A 51 2.78 0.66 -0.09
N MET A 52 1.72 0.88 0.64
CA MET A 52 1.57 2.03 1.52
C MET A 52 1.44 1.53 2.95
N THR A 53 2.23 2.11 3.87
CA THR A 53 2.20 1.72 5.28
C THR A 53 2.02 2.93 6.16
N ALA A 54 1.41 2.72 7.31
CA ALA A 54 1.25 3.75 8.33
C ALA A 54 1.23 3.12 9.71
N ASN A 55 1.70 3.87 10.70
CA ASN A 55 1.65 3.43 12.08
C ASN A 55 0.43 4.04 12.78
N THR A 56 -0.24 3.22 13.58
CA THR A 56 -1.39 3.64 14.38
C THR A 56 -1.10 3.34 15.86
N GLN A 57 -1.97 3.81 16.74
CA GLN A 57 -1.86 3.49 18.15
C GLN A 57 -1.97 1.98 18.43
N PHE A 58 -2.48 1.21 17.48
CA PHE A 58 -2.64 -0.24 17.61
C PHE A 58 -1.53 -1.03 16.91
N GLY A 59 -0.71 -0.38 16.10
CA GLY A 59 0.35 -1.00 15.33
C GLY A 59 0.36 -0.56 13.88
N TRP A 60 1.18 -1.22 13.06
CA TRP A 60 1.34 -0.89 11.65
C TRP A 60 0.25 -1.50 10.81
N ILE A 61 -0.18 -0.75 9.80
CA ILE A 61 -1.18 -1.16 8.81
C ILE A 61 -0.62 -0.94 7.42
N TRP A 62 -1.24 -1.57 6.42
CA TRP A 62 -0.81 -1.46 5.04
C TRP A 62 -1.98 -1.37 4.07
N GLY A 63 -1.68 -0.86 2.90
CA GLY A 63 -2.53 -0.93 1.73
C GLY A 63 -1.64 -1.11 0.52
N TYR A 64 -2.22 -1.44 -0.63
CA TYR A 64 -1.46 -1.57 -1.86
C TYR A 64 -2.31 -1.21 -3.07
N SER A 65 -1.62 -0.94 -4.18
CA SER A 65 -2.26 -0.80 -5.47
C SER A 65 -1.42 -1.48 -6.54
N ILE A 66 -2.07 -1.97 -7.58
CA ILE A 66 -1.42 -2.55 -8.74
C ILE A 66 -2.01 -1.87 -9.96
N GLN A 67 -1.15 -1.39 -10.85
CA GLN A 67 -1.56 -0.79 -12.11
C GLN A 67 -1.05 -1.65 -13.26
N LYS A 68 -1.96 -2.06 -14.14
CA LYS A 68 -1.66 -2.90 -15.30
C LYS A 68 -2.16 -2.20 -16.56
N GLY A 69 -1.35 -1.30 -17.09
CA GLY A 69 -1.72 -0.52 -18.24
C GLY A 69 -2.92 0.38 -17.95
N LYS A 70 -4.00 0.22 -18.70
CA LYS A 70 -5.22 1.02 -18.53
C LYS A 70 -6.11 0.51 -17.40
N HIS A 71 -5.79 -0.64 -16.82
CA HIS A 71 -6.61 -1.25 -15.76
C HIS A 71 -6.01 -0.94 -14.40
N TRP A 72 -6.75 -0.18 -13.60
CA TRP A 72 -6.40 0.06 -12.21
C TRP A 72 -6.92 -1.06 -11.35
N TYR A 73 -6.10 -1.47 -10.41
CA TYR A 73 -6.49 -2.47 -9.44
C TYR A 73 -5.97 -2.08 -8.07
N ASP A 74 -6.85 -1.49 -7.27
CA ASP A 74 -6.54 -1.16 -5.88
C ASP A 74 -7.08 -2.25 -4.96
N SER A 75 -6.34 -2.56 -3.91
CA SER A 75 -6.87 -3.43 -2.87
C SER A 75 -8.02 -2.73 -2.14
N PRO A 76 -8.88 -3.48 -1.44
CA PRO A 76 -9.90 -2.87 -0.57
C PRO A 76 -9.30 -1.91 0.45
N ALA A 77 -8.02 -2.06 0.73
CA ALA A 77 -7.29 -1.22 1.66
C ALA A 77 -6.31 -0.29 0.97
N GLY A 78 -6.58 0.19 -0.27
CA GLY A 78 -5.67 1.00 -1.07
C GLY A 78 -4.81 1.95 -0.24
N TYR A 79 -5.41 2.98 0.37
CA TYR A 79 -4.72 3.76 1.39
C TYR A 79 -5.00 3.16 2.77
N PRO A 80 -3.96 3.05 3.63
CA PRO A 80 -4.17 2.41 4.94
C PRO A 80 -5.19 3.17 5.80
N SER A 81 -6.14 2.44 6.39
CA SER A 81 -7.14 3.00 7.29
C SER A 81 -6.93 2.48 8.70
N ARG A 82 -6.85 3.39 9.68
CA ARG A 82 -6.50 3.01 11.05
C ARG A 82 -7.64 2.34 11.83
N TYR A 83 -8.88 2.44 11.35
CA TYR A 83 -10.04 1.85 12.04
C TYR A 83 -10.81 0.87 11.17
N ASP A 84 -10.20 0.34 10.14
CA ASP A 84 -10.81 -0.73 9.37
C ASP A 84 -10.94 -1.95 10.27
N THR A 85 -12.16 -2.44 10.43
CA THR A 85 -12.43 -3.61 11.29
C THR A 85 -11.79 -4.89 10.79
N LEU A 86 -11.41 -4.92 9.52
CA LEU A 86 -10.71 -6.05 8.91
C LEU A 86 -9.20 -5.90 8.98
N SER A 87 -8.70 -4.76 9.48
CA SER A 87 -7.26 -4.50 9.54
C SER A 87 -6.59 -5.40 10.57
N ILE A 88 -5.46 -5.94 10.16
CA ILE A 88 -4.53 -6.61 11.05
C ILE A 88 -3.44 -5.60 11.38
N PHE A 89 -3.07 -5.51 12.66
CA PHE A 89 -2.03 -4.58 13.12
C PHE A 89 -0.74 -5.36 13.35
N TYR A 90 0.35 -4.82 12.84
CA TYR A 90 1.67 -5.46 12.89
C TYR A 90 2.57 -4.74 13.88
N GLY A 91 3.49 -5.47 14.49
CA GLY A 91 4.41 -4.93 15.47
C GLY A 91 5.46 -3.99 14.88
N ASN A 92 5.77 -4.13 13.59
CA ASN A 92 6.72 -3.26 12.90
C ASN A 92 6.34 -3.10 11.43
N GLU A 93 6.94 -2.10 10.80
CA GLU A 93 6.66 -1.76 9.40
C GLU A 93 7.07 -2.89 8.45
N SER A 94 8.19 -3.55 8.72
CA SER A 94 8.70 -4.63 7.88
C SER A 94 7.70 -5.77 7.73
N GLU A 95 7.04 -6.16 8.81
CA GLU A 95 6.01 -7.20 8.76
C GLU A 95 4.80 -6.77 7.93
N ALA A 96 4.40 -5.51 8.07
CA ALA A 96 3.29 -4.96 7.30
C ALA A 96 3.63 -4.97 5.80
N VAL A 97 4.84 -4.55 5.43
CA VAL A 97 5.30 -4.55 4.04
C VAL A 97 5.35 -5.98 3.47
N GLN A 98 5.86 -6.94 4.23
CA GLN A 98 5.93 -8.33 3.79
C GLN A 98 4.55 -8.89 3.45
N ASP A 99 3.57 -8.60 4.29
CA ASP A 99 2.21 -9.10 4.07
C ASP A 99 1.54 -8.42 2.87
N ALA A 100 1.75 -7.13 2.70
CA ALA A 100 1.27 -6.41 1.53
C ALA A 100 1.87 -6.99 0.25
N LEU A 101 3.17 -7.26 0.24
CA LEU A 101 3.84 -7.87 -0.91
C LEU A 101 3.32 -9.28 -1.19
N THR A 102 3.01 -10.04 -0.15
CA THR A 102 2.41 -11.37 -0.30
C THR A 102 1.07 -11.28 -1.04
N CYS A 103 0.25 -10.28 -0.72
CA CYS A 103 -1.01 -10.05 -1.43
C CYS A 103 -0.78 -9.64 -2.88
N ILE A 104 0.17 -8.75 -3.14
CA ILE A 104 0.53 -8.34 -4.51
C ILE A 104 0.99 -9.55 -5.32
N ILE A 105 1.87 -10.38 -4.77
CA ILE A 105 2.37 -11.59 -5.42
C ILE A 105 1.21 -12.52 -5.77
N GLY A 106 0.31 -12.75 -4.82
CA GLY A 106 -0.87 -13.61 -5.06
C GLY A 106 -1.75 -13.10 -6.19
N ASP A 107 -2.01 -11.79 -6.22
CA ASP A 107 -2.82 -11.18 -7.27
C ASP A 107 -2.13 -11.27 -8.64
N LEU A 108 -0.83 -11.01 -8.69
CA LEU A 108 -0.07 -11.06 -9.94
C LEU A 108 0.05 -12.48 -10.48
N GLU A 109 0.17 -13.49 -9.63
CA GLU A 109 0.23 -14.88 -10.03
C GLU A 109 -1.06 -15.34 -10.72
N LYS A 110 -2.20 -14.80 -10.31
CA LYS A 110 -3.50 -15.12 -10.91
C LYS A 110 -3.64 -14.58 -12.33
N SER A 111 -2.89 -13.56 -12.69
CA SER A 111 -3.02 -12.89 -13.99
C SER A 111 -1.71 -12.90 -14.76
N ALA A 112 -0.78 -13.78 -14.41
CA ALA A 112 0.52 -13.87 -15.06
C ALA A 112 0.36 -14.33 -16.51
N GLY A 113 0.90 -13.58 -17.46
CA GLY A 113 0.82 -13.91 -18.89
C GLY A 113 1.65 -12.98 -19.75
N THR A 114 1.64 -11.70 -19.45
CA THR A 114 2.41 -10.72 -20.22
C THR A 114 3.79 -10.50 -19.64
N LYS A 115 4.68 -9.96 -20.47
CA LYS A 115 6.03 -9.60 -20.06
C LYS A 115 6.01 -8.63 -18.87
N ASN A 116 5.14 -7.61 -18.94
CA ASN A 116 5.06 -6.61 -17.88
C ASN A 116 4.53 -7.19 -16.57
N THR A 117 3.54 -8.08 -16.63
CA THR A 117 3.05 -8.76 -15.42
C THR A 117 4.15 -9.60 -14.78
N LYS A 118 4.97 -10.28 -15.59
CA LYS A 118 6.09 -11.07 -15.08
C LYS A 118 7.15 -10.19 -14.41
N LEU A 119 7.41 -8.99 -14.95
CA LEU A 119 8.33 -8.04 -14.33
C LEU A 119 7.78 -7.52 -13.00
N LEU A 120 6.49 -7.22 -12.93
CA LEU A 120 5.86 -6.82 -11.67
C LEU A 120 6.00 -7.92 -10.62
N LEU A 121 5.70 -9.15 -11.02
CA LEU A 121 5.80 -10.31 -10.12
C LEU A 121 7.23 -10.54 -9.64
N TRP A 122 8.19 -10.48 -10.55
CA TRP A 122 9.61 -10.64 -10.21
C TRP A 122 10.05 -9.59 -9.21
N SER A 123 9.70 -8.32 -9.46
CA SER A 123 10.11 -7.23 -8.58
C SER A 123 9.49 -7.33 -7.17
N ALA A 124 8.23 -7.76 -7.09
CA ALA A 124 7.56 -7.94 -5.81
C ALA A 124 8.19 -9.08 -5.01
N LYS A 125 8.49 -10.20 -5.66
CA LYS A 125 9.17 -11.34 -5.02
C LYS A 125 10.56 -10.96 -4.55
N LYS A 126 11.31 -10.22 -5.36
CA LYS A 126 12.64 -9.77 -5.01
C LYS A 126 12.61 -8.83 -3.81
N LYS A 127 11.71 -7.85 -3.83
CA LYS A 127 11.59 -6.90 -2.72
C LYS A 127 11.23 -7.61 -1.42
N ARG A 128 10.30 -8.56 -1.48
CA ARG A 128 9.92 -9.35 -0.31
C ARG A 128 11.09 -10.17 0.24
N ALA A 129 11.85 -10.80 -0.65
CA ALA A 129 13.03 -11.57 -0.26
C ALA A 129 14.09 -10.68 0.38
N ASP A 130 14.32 -9.48 -0.16
CA ASP A 130 15.29 -8.53 0.38
C ASP A 130 14.91 -8.06 1.78
N ILE A 131 13.62 -7.93 2.06
CA ILE A 131 13.13 -7.56 3.39
C ILE A 131 13.29 -8.71 4.38
N ILE A 132 12.97 -9.93 3.96
CA ILE A 132 13.06 -11.13 4.82
C ILE A 132 14.52 -11.50 5.10
N HIS A 133 15.41 -11.34 4.11
CA HIS A 133 16.81 -11.74 4.19
C HIS A 133 17.78 -10.61 3.84
N PRO A 134 17.72 -9.47 4.56
CA PRO A 134 18.57 -8.33 4.21
C PRO A 134 20.05 -8.62 4.36
N GLN A 135 20.43 -9.58 5.19
CA GLN A 135 21.84 -9.90 5.47
C GLN A 135 22.47 -10.73 4.37
N GLN A 136 21.69 -11.38 3.52
CA GLN A 136 22.25 -12.20 2.45
C GLN A 136 22.94 -11.37 1.37
N GLU A 137 22.53 -10.13 1.19
CA GLU A 137 23.16 -9.22 0.23
C GLU A 137 24.57 -8.78 0.65
N LEU A 138 24.82 -8.75 1.96
CA LEU A 138 26.12 -8.32 2.49
C LEU A 138 27.23 -9.33 2.23
N PHE A 139 26.89 -10.55 1.92
CA PHE A 139 27.84 -11.66 1.78
C PHE A 139 27.91 -12.22 0.36
N LYS A 140 27.38 -11.51 -0.59
CA LYS A 140 27.47 -11.90 -2.00
C LYS A 140 28.71 -11.35 -2.66
#